data_122fb7e8dc9117d194f50e544ab2c878
#
_entry.id   122fb7e8dc9117d194f50e544ab2c878
#
_cell.length_a   1.000
_cell.length_b   1.000
_cell.length_c   1.000
_cell.angle_alpha   90.00
_cell.angle_beta   90.00
_cell.angle_gamma   90.00
#
_symmetry.space_group_name_H-M   'P 1'
#
loop_
_entity.id
_entity.type
_entity.pdbx_description
1 polymer ?
#
loop_
_entity_poly.entity_id
_entity_poly.type
_entity_poly.pdbx_seq_one_letter_code
_entity_poly.pdbx_strand_id
1 'polypeptide(L)'
;MLATPATADDDTGGHDARGLTATVKADAEALLPQGAPGVLVDVRTPGRSLKVRAGYGNLTDKTPVPWNARFRIGSLTKPFVAATVLQLVGEGHLSLDTTVEEVLPGVVRGNGNDGSRITVRQLLQHTSGLPEYLQEMPHLFTLDGFEEHRFDTVTPQQAVRLAMRHEPDFAPGTSWNYSNTNYMLAGMIIESVSGRTWQEEVRRRIVRPLGLTQTVLPGTRVGIPRPHAIGYERFAGPGATAEDPKYTEAIDATRQNPSWGGPAGDIISTTRDTQRFLRALIGGKLLRPAELAEMQRTVPTNGGFLSNWPGARYGLGLMWIPNSCGGSWSHGGDIMGYMTRNGISADGRRSVMVSINTDTLQRQPGVPAPVGDVTTELIDHALCPA
;
A
#
# COMPACT_ATOMS: atom_id res chain seq x y z
N MET A 1 -2.61 -64.36 17.57
CA MET A 1 -2.42 -63.03 18.19
C MET A 1 -2.34 -62.04 17.09
N LEU A 2 -3.43 -61.33 16.85
CA LEU A 2 -3.52 -60.28 15.84
C LEU A 2 -3.21 -58.93 16.54
N ALA A 3 -2.15 -58.22 16.09
CA ALA A 3 -1.80 -56.91 16.58
C ALA A 3 -2.72 -55.89 15.89
N THR A 4 -3.43 -55.11 16.67
CA THR A 4 -4.17 -53.90 16.25
C THR A 4 -3.20 -52.79 15.90
N PRO A 5 -3.36 -52.05 14.79
CA PRO A 5 -2.58 -50.85 14.55
C PRO A 5 -3.06 -49.72 15.45
N ALA A 6 -2.14 -49.05 16.11
CA ALA A 6 -2.39 -47.83 16.85
C ALA A 6 -2.70 -46.70 15.86
N THR A 7 -3.87 -46.13 15.97
CA THR A 7 -4.21 -44.84 15.30
C THR A 7 -3.49 -43.76 16.04
N ALA A 8 -2.49 -43.14 15.39
CA ALA A 8 -1.93 -41.88 15.84
C ALA A 8 -2.97 -40.77 15.54
N ASP A 9 -3.54 -40.20 16.59
CA ASP A 9 -4.40 -39.03 16.50
C ASP A 9 -3.56 -37.82 16.02
N ASP A 10 -3.92 -37.32 14.86
CA ASP A 10 -3.34 -36.14 14.21
C ASP A 10 -4.00 -34.84 14.76
N ASP A 11 -3.88 -34.63 16.09
CA ASP A 11 -4.52 -33.51 16.81
C ASP A 11 -3.60 -32.28 16.94
N THR A 12 -2.37 -32.33 16.40
CA THR A 12 -1.41 -31.25 16.47
C THR A 12 -1.84 -30.04 15.61
N GLY A 13 -2.53 -30.27 14.49
CA GLY A 13 -3.01 -29.21 13.59
C GLY A 13 -4.14 -28.33 14.18
N GLY A 14 -4.91 -28.87 15.13
CA GLY A 14 -6.06 -28.18 15.74
C GLY A 14 -5.67 -27.20 16.85
N HIS A 15 -4.63 -27.52 17.62
CA HIS A 15 -4.11 -26.65 18.68
C HIS A 15 -3.37 -25.44 18.14
N ASP A 16 -2.51 -25.62 17.16
CA ASP A 16 -1.74 -24.57 16.47
C ASP A 16 -2.67 -23.55 15.76
N ALA A 17 -3.83 -24.02 15.29
CA ALA A 17 -4.85 -23.19 14.65
C ALA A 17 -5.55 -22.23 15.59
N ARG A 18 -5.93 -22.71 16.74
CA ARG A 18 -6.61 -21.89 17.76
C ARG A 18 -5.64 -20.88 18.33
N GLY A 19 -4.38 -21.25 18.52
CA GLY A 19 -3.31 -20.36 18.96
C GLY A 19 -3.13 -19.18 18.01
N LEU A 20 -2.86 -19.39 16.73
CA LEU A 20 -2.68 -18.31 15.76
C LEU A 20 -3.90 -17.38 15.67
N THR A 21 -5.12 -17.95 15.67
CA THR A 21 -6.33 -17.12 15.62
C THR A 21 -6.48 -16.26 16.86
N ALA A 22 -6.17 -16.78 18.04
CA ALA A 22 -6.23 -16.02 19.30
C ALA A 22 -5.16 -14.90 19.31
N THR A 23 -3.94 -15.20 18.89
CA THR A 23 -2.85 -14.22 18.80
C THR A 23 -3.22 -13.09 17.84
N VAL A 24 -3.56 -13.39 16.59
CA VAL A 24 -3.92 -12.36 15.58
C VAL A 24 -5.14 -11.55 16.02
N LYS A 25 -6.06 -12.16 16.78
CA LYS A 25 -7.21 -11.43 17.33
C LYS A 25 -6.76 -10.45 18.42
N ALA A 26 -5.91 -10.89 19.33
CA ALA A 26 -5.36 -10.05 20.39
C ALA A 26 -4.57 -8.86 19.81
N ASP A 27 -3.74 -9.13 18.79
CA ASP A 27 -2.98 -8.09 18.07
C ASP A 27 -3.90 -7.08 17.39
N ALA A 28 -4.98 -7.55 16.74
CA ALA A 28 -5.96 -6.67 16.12
C ALA A 28 -6.71 -5.81 17.15
N GLU A 29 -7.02 -6.37 18.31
CA GLU A 29 -7.65 -5.65 19.43
C GLU A 29 -6.69 -4.64 20.06
N ALA A 30 -5.38 -4.91 20.10
CA ALA A 30 -4.35 -3.99 20.59
C ALA A 30 -4.18 -2.72 19.74
N LEU A 31 -4.68 -2.71 18.49
CA LEU A 31 -4.70 -1.51 17.65
C LEU A 31 -5.81 -0.51 18.05
N LEU A 32 -6.86 -0.93 18.74
CA LEU A 32 -7.97 -0.05 19.13
C LEU A 32 -7.52 1.07 20.08
N PRO A 33 -6.78 0.79 21.17
CA PRO A 33 -6.24 1.85 22.04
C PRO A 33 -5.16 2.71 21.35
N GLN A 34 -4.61 2.28 20.22
CA GLN A 34 -3.75 3.11 19.36
C GLN A 34 -4.55 4.08 18.48
N GLY A 35 -5.88 4.04 18.52
CA GLY A 35 -6.77 4.96 17.81
C GLY A 35 -7.46 4.39 16.58
N ALA A 36 -7.29 3.10 16.29
CA ALA A 36 -8.00 2.44 15.20
C ALA A 36 -9.52 2.34 15.51
N PRO A 37 -10.41 2.88 14.66
CA PRO A 37 -11.86 2.71 14.84
C PRO A 37 -12.29 1.26 14.63
N GLY A 38 -11.70 0.61 13.64
CA GLY A 38 -11.94 -0.78 13.31
C GLY A 38 -10.80 -1.38 12.50
N VAL A 39 -10.61 -2.67 12.65
CA VAL A 39 -9.52 -3.44 12.04
C VAL A 39 -10.10 -4.70 11.40
N LEU A 40 -9.66 -5.02 10.19
CA LEU A 40 -9.92 -6.27 9.50
C LEU A 40 -8.60 -6.92 9.10
N VAL A 41 -8.36 -8.14 9.56
CA VAL A 41 -7.16 -8.93 9.24
C VAL A 41 -7.57 -10.19 8.48
N ASP A 42 -6.85 -10.50 7.40
CA ASP A 42 -7.00 -11.73 6.61
C ASP A 42 -5.62 -12.39 6.53
N VAL A 43 -5.47 -13.59 7.10
CA VAL A 43 -4.23 -14.36 7.09
C VAL A 43 -4.41 -15.62 6.24
N ARG A 44 -3.40 -15.92 5.44
CA ARG A 44 -3.31 -17.12 4.63
C ARG A 44 -2.00 -17.85 4.91
N THR A 45 -2.11 -19.11 5.26
CA THR A 45 -0.99 -20.04 5.40
C THR A 45 -1.24 -21.29 4.54
N PRO A 46 -0.27 -22.18 4.35
CA PRO A 46 -0.51 -23.44 3.67
C PRO A 46 -1.66 -24.22 4.30
N GLY A 47 -2.68 -24.53 3.50
CA GLY A 47 -3.86 -25.28 3.95
C GLY A 47 -4.87 -24.49 4.80
N ARG A 48 -4.62 -23.21 5.14
CA ARG A 48 -5.49 -22.47 6.06
C ARG A 48 -5.73 -21.02 5.63
N SER A 49 -6.93 -20.55 5.97
CA SER A 49 -7.30 -19.13 5.89
C SER A 49 -8.03 -18.76 7.17
N LEU A 50 -7.64 -17.66 7.80
CA LEU A 50 -8.37 -17.10 8.93
C LEU A 50 -8.63 -15.62 8.71
N LYS A 51 -9.72 -15.13 9.29
CA LYS A 51 -10.03 -13.71 9.36
C LYS A 51 -10.40 -13.33 10.77
N VAL A 52 -9.91 -12.19 11.20
CA VAL A 52 -10.33 -11.56 12.45
C VAL A 52 -10.72 -10.12 12.18
N ARG A 53 -11.54 -9.58 13.06
CA ARG A 53 -11.87 -8.15 13.09
C ARG A 53 -11.98 -7.67 14.52
N ALA A 54 -11.65 -6.41 14.74
CA ALA A 54 -11.81 -5.71 16.01
C ALA A 54 -12.45 -4.35 15.78
N GLY A 55 -13.05 -3.76 16.79
CA GLY A 55 -13.70 -2.45 16.71
C GLY A 55 -14.88 -2.39 15.73
N TYR A 56 -15.09 -1.20 15.17
CA TYR A 56 -16.29 -0.86 14.40
C TYR A 56 -15.98 -0.35 12.99
N GLY A 57 -16.77 -0.79 12.04
CA GLY A 57 -16.81 -0.24 10.68
C GLY A 57 -17.62 1.06 10.60
N ASN A 58 -18.49 1.29 11.58
CA ASN A 58 -19.23 2.53 11.77
C ASN A 58 -19.28 2.85 13.26
N LEU A 59 -18.72 3.98 13.67
CA LEU A 59 -18.67 4.42 15.06
C LEU A 59 -20.03 4.88 15.59
N THR A 60 -20.92 5.37 14.74
CA THR A 60 -22.23 5.91 15.11
C THR A 60 -23.19 4.79 15.56
N ASP A 61 -23.35 3.77 14.72
CA ASP A 61 -24.25 2.64 14.99
C ASP A 61 -23.53 1.42 15.59
N LYS A 62 -22.21 1.53 15.78
CA LYS A 62 -21.34 0.48 16.32
C LYS A 62 -21.40 -0.84 15.55
N THR A 63 -21.66 -0.77 14.24
CA THR A 63 -21.62 -1.96 13.39
C THR A 63 -20.17 -2.37 13.14
N PRO A 64 -19.84 -3.66 13.22
CA PRO A 64 -18.47 -4.13 13.02
C PRO A 64 -18.03 -3.99 11.56
N VAL A 65 -16.73 -3.99 11.31
CA VAL A 65 -16.17 -3.99 9.94
C VAL A 65 -16.74 -5.18 9.14
N PRO A 66 -17.29 -4.98 7.93
CA PRO A 66 -17.77 -6.09 7.12
C PRO A 66 -16.64 -7.05 6.73
N TRP A 67 -16.89 -8.37 6.77
CA TRP A 67 -15.89 -9.40 6.45
C TRP A 67 -15.29 -9.33 5.04
N ASN A 68 -16.00 -8.73 4.12
CA ASN A 68 -15.61 -8.50 2.73
C ASN A 68 -15.59 -7.00 2.40
N ALA A 69 -15.29 -6.16 3.38
CA ALA A 69 -15.21 -4.72 3.21
C ALA A 69 -14.27 -4.36 2.06
N ARG A 70 -14.76 -3.47 1.19
CA ARG A 70 -13.91 -2.72 0.26
C ARG A 70 -13.34 -1.51 0.98
N PHE A 71 -12.12 -1.17 0.67
CA PHE A 71 -11.40 -0.02 1.23
C PHE A 71 -10.45 0.54 0.19
N ARG A 72 -10.06 1.80 0.36
CA ARG A 72 -8.99 2.40 -0.44
C ARG A 72 -7.67 1.81 0.01
N ILE A 73 -6.89 1.28 -0.93
CA ILE A 73 -5.64 0.58 -0.60
C ILE A 73 -4.42 1.50 -0.60
N GLY A 74 -4.62 2.81 -0.88
CA GLY A 74 -3.53 3.78 -0.88
C GLY A 74 -2.35 3.33 -1.73
N SER A 75 -1.16 3.53 -1.24
CA SER A 75 0.09 3.21 -1.97
C SER A 75 0.29 1.73 -2.33
N LEU A 76 -0.52 0.80 -1.80
CA LEU A 76 -0.55 -0.57 -2.33
C LEU A 76 -1.01 -0.61 -3.82
N THR A 77 -1.47 0.52 -4.37
CA THR A 77 -1.64 0.73 -5.82
C THR A 77 -0.32 0.60 -6.60
N LYS A 78 0.79 1.01 -6.00
CA LYS A 78 2.11 1.05 -6.66
C LYS A 78 2.59 -0.30 -7.19
N PRO A 79 2.48 -1.41 -6.45
CA PRO A 79 2.79 -2.74 -7.00
C PRO A 79 1.98 -3.11 -8.25
N PHE A 80 0.71 -2.69 -8.36
CA PHE A 80 -0.09 -2.94 -9.57
C PHE A 80 0.46 -2.16 -10.77
N VAL A 81 0.82 -0.90 -10.56
CA VAL A 81 1.41 -0.04 -11.60
C VAL A 81 2.79 -0.56 -12.00
N ALA A 82 3.65 -0.87 -11.02
CA ALA A 82 5.00 -1.40 -11.27
C ALA A 82 4.96 -2.74 -12.02
N ALA A 83 4.08 -3.67 -11.62
CA ALA A 83 3.90 -4.93 -12.33
C ALA A 83 3.42 -4.72 -13.78
N THR A 84 2.56 -3.72 -14.02
CA THR A 84 2.12 -3.36 -15.37
C THR A 84 3.28 -2.81 -16.22
N VAL A 85 4.10 -1.91 -15.67
CA VAL A 85 5.32 -1.42 -16.35
C VAL A 85 6.27 -2.57 -16.66
N LEU A 86 6.51 -3.47 -15.71
CA LEU A 86 7.40 -4.61 -15.89
C LEU A 86 6.87 -5.62 -16.93
N GLN A 87 5.56 -5.79 -17.07
CA GLN A 87 5.01 -6.57 -18.19
C GLN A 87 5.28 -5.90 -19.53
N LEU A 88 5.15 -4.57 -19.62
CA LEU A 88 5.50 -3.83 -20.84
C LEU A 88 7.00 -3.93 -21.16
N VAL A 89 7.86 -3.90 -20.14
CA VAL A 89 9.31 -4.18 -20.30
C VAL A 89 9.52 -5.59 -20.82
N GLY A 90 8.87 -6.57 -20.21
CA GLY A 90 8.97 -7.95 -20.64
C GLY A 90 8.45 -8.21 -22.07
N GLU A 91 7.54 -7.41 -22.58
CA GLU A 91 7.03 -7.43 -23.95
C GLU A 91 7.93 -6.67 -24.93
N GLY A 92 8.96 -5.98 -24.44
CA GLY A 92 9.91 -5.21 -25.26
C GLY A 92 9.40 -3.85 -25.72
N HIS A 93 8.33 -3.33 -25.10
CA HIS A 93 7.79 -2.01 -25.43
C HIS A 93 8.63 -0.85 -24.85
N LEU A 94 9.35 -1.10 -23.76
CA LEU A 94 10.33 -0.18 -23.17
C LEU A 94 11.36 -0.99 -22.36
N SER A 95 12.42 -0.32 -21.92
CA SER A 95 13.45 -0.87 -21.02
C SER A 95 13.36 -0.22 -19.64
N LEU A 96 13.88 -0.87 -18.60
CA LEU A 96 14.06 -0.24 -17.31
C LEU A 96 15.07 0.92 -17.35
N ASP A 97 15.94 0.94 -18.34
CA ASP A 97 16.96 1.98 -18.57
C ASP A 97 16.47 3.09 -19.54
N THR A 98 15.27 2.93 -20.13
CA THR A 98 14.62 3.99 -20.92
C THR A 98 14.40 5.21 -20.04
N THR A 99 14.77 6.39 -20.55
CA THR A 99 14.63 7.65 -19.81
C THR A 99 13.20 8.19 -19.88
N VAL A 100 12.85 9.02 -18.91
CA VAL A 100 11.55 9.70 -18.89
C VAL A 100 11.40 10.59 -20.12
N GLU A 101 12.46 11.28 -20.55
CA GLU A 101 12.43 12.17 -21.71
C GLU A 101 12.15 11.43 -23.03
N GLU A 102 12.66 10.18 -23.18
CA GLU A 102 12.39 9.35 -24.38
C GLU A 102 10.90 9.00 -24.54
N VAL A 103 10.16 8.83 -23.42
CA VAL A 103 8.74 8.40 -23.45
C VAL A 103 7.79 9.57 -23.28
N LEU A 104 8.17 10.55 -22.47
CA LEU A 104 7.37 11.72 -22.07
C LEU A 104 8.17 13.02 -22.33
N PRO A 105 8.42 13.38 -23.61
CA PRO A 105 9.26 14.51 -23.93
C PRO A 105 8.79 15.81 -23.27
N GLY A 106 9.71 16.48 -22.59
CA GLY A 106 9.48 17.79 -21.99
C GLY A 106 8.57 17.80 -20.74
N VAL A 107 8.16 16.66 -20.21
CA VAL A 107 7.31 16.58 -19.01
C VAL A 107 8.10 16.85 -17.73
N VAL A 108 9.33 16.32 -17.64
CA VAL A 108 10.21 16.50 -16.47
C VAL A 108 11.32 17.47 -16.85
N ARG A 109 11.10 18.76 -16.52
CA ARG A 109 12.07 19.83 -16.74
C ARG A 109 11.78 21.06 -15.85
N GLY A 110 12.79 21.90 -15.71
CA GLY A 110 12.72 23.13 -14.88
C GLY A 110 13.25 22.91 -13.47
N ASN A 111 13.73 23.98 -12.89
CA ASN A 111 14.29 24.00 -11.52
C ASN A 111 15.34 22.90 -11.25
N GLY A 112 16.16 22.56 -12.25
CA GLY A 112 17.18 21.50 -12.11
C GLY A 112 16.66 20.08 -12.38
N ASN A 113 15.36 19.88 -12.58
CA ASN A 113 14.80 18.58 -12.98
C ASN A 113 15.09 18.32 -14.48
N ASP A 114 15.52 17.10 -14.79
CA ASP A 114 15.92 16.70 -16.13
C ASP A 114 15.51 15.24 -16.42
N GLY A 115 14.44 15.08 -17.21
CA GLY A 115 13.89 13.77 -17.57
C GLY A 115 14.84 12.88 -18.37
N SER A 116 15.85 13.46 -19.02
CA SER A 116 16.86 12.69 -19.79
C SER A 116 17.84 11.94 -18.88
N ARG A 117 17.89 12.29 -17.60
CA ARG A 117 18.77 11.66 -16.59
C ARG A 117 18.04 10.69 -15.68
N ILE A 118 16.74 10.57 -15.81
CA ILE A 118 15.88 9.74 -14.95
C ILE A 118 15.36 8.56 -15.74
N THR A 119 15.63 7.35 -15.28
CA THR A 119 15.17 6.12 -15.92
C THR A 119 13.85 5.59 -15.31
N VAL A 120 13.17 4.73 -16.05
CA VAL A 120 11.97 4.00 -15.58
C VAL A 120 12.29 3.23 -14.28
N ARG A 121 13.47 2.59 -14.19
CA ARG A 121 13.95 1.94 -12.98
C ARG A 121 13.95 2.89 -11.79
N GLN A 122 14.52 4.06 -11.95
CA GLN A 122 14.66 5.04 -10.87
C GLN A 122 13.31 5.58 -10.41
N LEU A 123 12.33 5.71 -11.31
CA LEU A 123 10.96 6.04 -10.93
C LEU A 123 10.37 4.94 -10.03
N LEU A 124 10.37 3.68 -10.49
CA LEU A 124 9.75 2.58 -9.76
C LEU A 124 10.44 2.31 -8.41
N GLN A 125 11.72 2.65 -8.27
CA GLN A 125 12.55 2.39 -7.10
C GLN A 125 12.66 3.58 -6.13
N HIS A 126 12.09 4.75 -6.48
CA HIS A 126 12.23 6.00 -5.71
C HIS A 126 13.68 6.51 -5.58
N THR A 127 14.50 6.29 -6.62
CA THR A 127 15.89 6.79 -6.72
C THR A 127 16.04 7.88 -7.78
N SER A 128 14.95 8.45 -8.26
CA SER A 128 14.94 9.51 -9.27
C SER A 128 15.40 10.87 -8.75
N GLY A 129 15.22 11.15 -7.46
CA GLY A 129 15.40 12.47 -6.87
C GLY A 129 14.25 13.45 -7.13
N LEU A 130 13.17 13.01 -7.77
CA LEU A 130 12.03 13.89 -8.05
C LEU A 130 11.29 14.31 -6.78
N PRO A 131 11.00 15.60 -6.62
CA PRO A 131 10.29 16.14 -5.46
C PRO A 131 8.85 15.62 -5.38
N GLU A 132 8.31 15.59 -4.15
CA GLU A 132 6.95 15.16 -3.86
C GLU A 132 5.94 16.27 -4.21
N TYR A 133 4.98 16.02 -5.11
CA TYR A 133 3.97 17.02 -5.51
C TYR A 133 2.98 17.39 -4.39
N LEU A 134 2.77 16.50 -3.39
CA LEU A 134 1.84 16.77 -2.29
C LEU A 134 2.28 17.94 -1.40
N GLN A 135 3.55 18.36 -1.46
CA GLN A 135 4.03 19.57 -0.81
C GLN A 135 3.28 20.84 -1.30
N GLU A 136 2.78 20.83 -2.53
CA GLU A 136 1.98 21.90 -3.13
C GLU A 136 0.47 21.78 -2.82
N MET A 137 0.08 20.76 -2.07
CA MET A 137 -1.30 20.46 -1.73
C MET A 137 -1.52 20.31 -0.21
N PRO A 138 -0.95 21.20 0.64
CA PRO A 138 -1.06 21.06 2.09
C PRO A 138 -2.50 21.19 2.59
N HIS A 139 -3.38 21.84 1.83
CA HIS A 139 -4.80 21.95 2.13
C HIS A 139 -5.50 20.58 2.26
N LEU A 140 -5.05 19.55 1.54
CA LEU A 140 -5.63 18.21 1.68
C LEU A 140 -5.41 17.59 3.07
N PHE A 141 -4.43 18.11 3.84
CA PHE A 141 -4.04 17.60 5.15
C PHE A 141 -4.52 18.48 6.30
N THR A 142 -5.47 19.40 6.03
CA THR A 142 -6.17 20.21 7.04
C THR A 142 -7.68 19.94 6.96
N LEU A 143 -8.41 20.10 8.07
CA LEU A 143 -9.85 19.85 8.08
C LEU A 143 -10.60 20.70 7.05
N ASP A 144 -10.45 22.03 7.14
CA ASP A 144 -11.15 22.97 6.26
C ASP A 144 -10.79 22.73 4.79
N GLY A 145 -9.51 22.55 4.50
CA GLY A 145 -9.04 22.33 3.13
C GLY A 145 -9.49 20.96 2.57
N PHE A 146 -9.53 19.91 3.41
CA PHE A 146 -10.09 18.63 2.98
C PHE A 146 -11.58 18.75 2.69
N GLU A 147 -12.38 19.41 3.54
CA GLU A 147 -13.81 19.58 3.32
C GLU A 147 -14.09 20.39 2.06
N GLU A 148 -13.31 21.42 1.77
CA GLU A 148 -13.45 22.27 0.58
C GLU A 148 -13.01 21.55 -0.71
N HIS A 149 -11.88 20.82 -0.68
CA HIS A 149 -11.20 20.32 -1.88
C HIS A 149 -11.28 18.80 -2.10
N ARG A 150 -11.86 18.02 -1.18
CA ARG A 150 -11.88 16.53 -1.28
C ARG A 150 -12.57 15.97 -2.52
N PHE A 151 -13.27 16.79 -3.29
CA PHE A 151 -13.91 16.40 -4.54
C PHE A 151 -13.22 16.92 -5.80
N ASP A 152 -12.15 17.70 -5.64
CA ASP A 152 -11.40 18.24 -6.75
C ASP A 152 -10.69 17.14 -7.55
N THR A 153 -10.54 17.37 -8.84
CA THR A 153 -9.83 16.46 -9.73
C THR A 153 -8.39 16.93 -9.92
N VAL A 154 -7.45 16.04 -9.69
CA VAL A 154 -6.03 16.22 -9.98
C VAL A 154 -5.58 15.17 -10.98
N THR A 155 -5.10 15.62 -12.14
CA THR A 155 -4.55 14.69 -13.15
C THR A 155 -3.07 14.41 -12.86
N PRO A 156 -2.51 13.27 -13.34
CA PRO A 156 -1.08 12.98 -13.23
C PRO A 156 -0.21 14.12 -13.77
N GLN A 157 -0.62 14.72 -14.90
CA GLN A 157 0.09 15.85 -15.51
C GLN A 157 0.08 17.09 -14.61
N GLN A 158 -1.02 17.35 -13.89
CA GLN A 158 -1.08 18.46 -12.92
C GLN A 158 -0.17 18.17 -11.73
N ALA A 159 -0.21 16.97 -11.17
CA ALA A 159 0.65 16.55 -10.07
C ALA A 159 2.14 16.71 -10.43
N VAL A 160 2.56 16.21 -11.60
CA VAL A 160 3.95 16.37 -12.06
C VAL A 160 4.32 17.86 -12.22
N ARG A 161 3.45 18.69 -12.81
CA ARG A 161 3.72 20.14 -12.92
C ARG A 161 3.88 20.82 -11.56
N LEU A 162 3.16 20.38 -10.53
CA LEU A 162 3.33 20.90 -9.16
C LEU A 162 4.71 20.50 -8.63
N ALA A 163 5.12 19.24 -8.78
CA ALA A 163 6.46 18.79 -8.38
C ALA A 163 7.57 19.59 -9.08
N MET A 164 7.43 19.89 -10.36
CA MET A 164 8.45 20.62 -11.13
C MET A 164 8.65 22.10 -10.69
N ARG A 165 7.92 22.58 -9.70
CA ARG A 165 8.16 23.88 -9.07
C ARG A 165 9.34 23.86 -8.10
N HIS A 166 9.75 22.67 -7.66
CA HIS A 166 10.85 22.45 -6.72
C HIS A 166 12.09 21.89 -7.41
N GLU A 167 13.23 22.08 -6.77
CA GLU A 167 14.48 21.44 -7.17
C GLU A 167 14.45 19.95 -6.85
N PRO A 168 15.21 19.09 -7.55
CA PRO A 168 15.32 17.69 -7.18
C PRO A 168 15.94 17.52 -5.78
N ASP A 169 15.44 16.56 -5.01
CA ASP A 169 15.95 16.26 -3.66
C ASP A 169 17.42 15.79 -3.70
N PHE A 170 17.83 15.14 -4.80
CA PHE A 170 19.21 14.65 -5.07
C PHE A 170 19.36 14.31 -6.56
N ALA A 171 20.60 14.12 -6.99
CA ALA A 171 20.90 13.69 -8.36
C ALA A 171 20.38 12.25 -8.60
N PRO A 172 19.76 11.94 -9.76
CA PRO A 172 19.20 10.62 -10.06
C PRO A 172 20.20 9.48 -9.79
N GLY A 173 19.74 8.47 -9.05
CA GLY A 173 20.53 7.29 -8.68
C GLY A 173 21.47 7.44 -7.48
N THR A 174 21.61 8.62 -6.88
CA THR A 174 22.59 8.86 -5.80
C THR A 174 22.02 8.65 -4.39
N SER A 175 20.70 8.65 -4.24
CA SER A 175 20.03 8.46 -2.96
C SER A 175 18.64 7.84 -3.17
N TRP A 176 17.88 7.72 -2.09
CA TRP A 176 16.51 7.22 -2.08
C TRP A 176 15.61 8.19 -1.32
N ASN A 177 14.48 8.56 -1.91
CA ASN A 177 13.42 9.29 -1.23
C ASN A 177 12.06 8.92 -1.84
N TYR A 178 11.11 8.53 -0.98
CA TYR A 178 9.77 8.18 -1.42
C TYR A 178 9.05 9.40 -2.01
N SER A 179 8.60 9.30 -3.27
CA SER A 179 7.86 10.37 -3.95
C SER A 179 6.74 9.78 -4.80
N ASN A 180 5.52 10.24 -4.58
CA ASN A 180 4.36 9.86 -5.38
C ASN A 180 4.46 10.38 -6.83
N THR A 181 5.22 11.44 -7.08
CA THR A 181 5.52 11.97 -8.42
C THR A 181 6.07 10.89 -9.36
N ASN A 182 6.88 9.99 -8.83
CA ASN A 182 7.43 8.86 -9.59
C ASN A 182 6.34 7.98 -10.19
N TYR A 183 5.29 7.70 -9.44
CA TYR A 183 4.20 6.82 -9.88
C TYR A 183 3.16 7.56 -10.73
N MET A 184 3.01 8.87 -10.57
CA MET A 184 2.30 9.70 -11.56
C MET A 184 2.94 9.56 -12.93
N LEU A 185 4.28 9.68 -13.02
CA LEU A 185 5.03 9.47 -14.25
C LEU A 185 4.94 8.02 -14.75
N ALA A 186 5.01 7.02 -13.87
CA ALA A 186 4.85 5.61 -14.24
C ALA A 186 3.48 5.35 -14.90
N GLY A 187 2.41 5.94 -14.37
CA GLY A 187 1.08 5.90 -15.01
C GLY A 187 1.06 6.54 -16.37
N MET A 188 1.65 7.73 -16.52
CA MET A 188 1.76 8.42 -17.81
C MET A 188 2.61 7.64 -18.83
N ILE A 189 3.67 6.96 -18.38
CA ILE A 189 4.49 6.08 -19.22
C ILE A 189 3.66 4.90 -19.73
N ILE A 190 2.88 4.25 -18.87
CA ILE A 190 1.95 3.19 -19.30
C ILE A 190 1.03 3.70 -20.40
N GLU A 191 0.44 4.87 -20.23
CA GLU A 191 -0.48 5.47 -21.21
C GLU A 191 0.21 5.78 -22.53
N SER A 192 1.39 6.39 -22.49
CA SER A 192 2.17 6.75 -23.68
C SER A 192 2.57 5.51 -24.49
N VAL A 193 3.05 4.45 -23.82
CA VAL A 193 3.56 3.25 -24.46
C VAL A 193 2.44 2.34 -24.96
N SER A 194 1.31 2.25 -24.25
CA SER A 194 0.23 1.31 -24.58
C SER A 194 -0.91 1.93 -25.40
N GLY A 195 -1.04 3.26 -25.41
CA GLY A 195 -2.18 3.97 -25.99
C GLY A 195 -3.49 3.79 -25.21
N ARG A 196 -3.43 3.28 -23.97
CA ARG A 196 -4.57 3.07 -23.07
C ARG A 196 -4.29 3.72 -21.74
N THR A 197 -5.37 4.08 -21.00
CA THR A 197 -5.21 4.58 -19.64
C THR A 197 -4.52 3.54 -18.75
N TRP A 198 -3.76 3.99 -17.76
CA TRP A 198 -3.11 3.08 -16.81
C TRP A 198 -4.12 2.18 -16.10
N GLN A 199 -5.34 2.68 -15.83
CA GLN A 199 -6.43 1.90 -15.24
C GLN A 199 -6.88 0.76 -16.16
N GLU A 200 -6.98 1.02 -17.47
CA GLU A 200 -7.34 -0.01 -18.44
C GLU A 200 -6.27 -1.09 -18.54
N GLU A 201 -4.99 -0.70 -18.54
CA GLU A 201 -3.87 -1.65 -18.57
C GLU A 201 -3.80 -2.50 -17.29
N VAL A 202 -3.89 -1.91 -16.11
CA VAL A 202 -3.96 -2.67 -14.85
C VAL A 202 -5.16 -3.61 -14.85
N ARG A 203 -6.32 -3.15 -15.31
CA ARG A 203 -7.52 -4.01 -15.38
C ARG A 203 -7.31 -5.18 -16.35
N ARG A 204 -6.76 -4.92 -17.52
CA ARG A 204 -6.54 -5.93 -18.56
C ARG A 204 -5.49 -6.95 -18.15
N ARG A 205 -4.38 -6.49 -17.57
CA ARG A 205 -3.18 -7.28 -17.31
C ARG A 205 -3.20 -8.00 -15.96
N ILE A 206 -3.92 -7.45 -14.98
CA ILE A 206 -3.86 -7.94 -13.59
C ILE A 206 -5.24 -8.28 -13.08
N VAL A 207 -6.17 -7.32 -13.06
CA VAL A 207 -7.47 -7.49 -12.39
C VAL A 207 -8.30 -8.59 -13.01
N ARG A 208 -8.46 -8.59 -14.34
CA ARG A 208 -9.21 -9.61 -15.07
C ARG A 208 -8.56 -10.99 -15.03
N PRO A 209 -7.27 -11.16 -15.38
CA PRO A 209 -6.63 -12.48 -15.36
C PRO A 209 -6.62 -13.14 -13.98
N LEU A 210 -6.48 -12.36 -12.92
CA LEU A 210 -6.53 -12.87 -11.56
C LEU A 210 -7.95 -12.97 -11.00
N GLY A 211 -8.99 -12.54 -11.71
CA GLY A 211 -10.36 -12.55 -11.24
C GLY A 211 -10.54 -11.72 -9.95
N LEU A 212 -9.95 -10.53 -9.88
CA LEU A 212 -10.07 -9.61 -8.73
C LEU A 212 -11.39 -8.84 -8.83
N THR A 213 -12.50 -9.53 -8.60
CA THR A 213 -13.84 -9.02 -8.88
C THR A 213 -14.29 -7.89 -7.95
N GLN A 214 -13.57 -7.71 -6.84
CA GLN A 214 -13.85 -6.66 -5.86
C GLN A 214 -12.87 -5.49 -5.96
N THR A 215 -11.91 -5.55 -6.90
CA THR A 215 -10.92 -4.50 -7.14
C THR A 215 -11.46 -3.51 -8.17
N VAL A 216 -11.44 -2.22 -7.80
CA VAL A 216 -11.97 -1.12 -8.60
C VAL A 216 -10.88 -0.07 -8.80
N LEU A 217 -10.71 0.40 -10.03
CA LEU A 217 -9.90 1.56 -10.36
C LEU A 217 -10.89 2.73 -10.55
N PRO A 218 -11.06 3.58 -9.51
CA PRO A 218 -12.17 4.52 -9.45
C PRO A 218 -12.02 5.71 -10.39
N GLY A 219 -10.78 6.11 -10.72
CA GLY A 219 -10.53 7.38 -11.41
C GLY A 219 -11.00 8.56 -10.56
N THR A 220 -12.01 9.28 -11.01
CA THR A 220 -12.58 10.43 -10.28
C THR A 220 -13.81 10.08 -9.44
N ARG A 221 -14.20 8.81 -9.36
CA ARG A 221 -15.39 8.40 -8.59
C ARG A 221 -15.14 8.52 -7.09
N VAL A 222 -15.97 9.29 -6.41
CA VAL A 222 -15.79 9.68 -5.01
C VAL A 222 -16.19 8.58 -4.00
N GLY A 223 -17.07 7.65 -4.37
CA GLY A 223 -17.63 6.64 -3.45
C GLY A 223 -16.87 5.32 -3.48
N ILE A 224 -17.00 4.56 -2.40
CA ILE A 224 -16.56 3.16 -2.30
C ILE A 224 -17.79 2.26 -2.48
N PRO A 225 -17.76 1.24 -3.37
CA PRO A 225 -18.88 0.30 -3.48
C PRO A 225 -19.12 -0.48 -2.17
N ARG A 226 -20.39 -0.77 -1.87
CA ARG A 226 -20.73 -1.57 -0.67
C ARG A 226 -20.37 -3.05 -0.86
N PRO A 227 -20.08 -3.81 0.23
CA PRO A 227 -19.94 -3.32 1.59
C PRO A 227 -18.56 -2.67 1.84
N HIS A 228 -18.54 -1.65 2.69
CA HIS A 228 -17.30 -0.99 3.15
C HIS A 228 -17.48 -0.53 4.60
N ALA A 229 -16.38 -0.32 5.31
CA ALA A 229 -16.36 0.44 6.55
C ALA A 229 -16.33 1.95 6.23
N ILE A 230 -16.84 2.78 7.11
CA ILE A 230 -16.63 4.23 7.05
C ILE A 230 -15.15 4.49 7.31
N GLY A 231 -14.49 5.25 6.45
CA GLY A 231 -13.14 5.73 6.64
C GLY A 231 -13.16 6.99 7.50
N TYR A 232 -12.51 6.93 8.64
CA TYR A 232 -12.43 8.05 9.57
C TYR A 232 -11.09 8.76 9.45
N GLU A 233 -11.14 10.10 9.48
CA GLU A 233 -9.93 10.92 9.43
C GLU A 233 -9.93 11.96 10.54
N ARG A 234 -8.74 12.26 11.06
CA ARG A 234 -8.48 13.34 12.01
C ARG A 234 -7.37 14.21 11.45
N PHE A 235 -7.49 15.49 11.61
CA PHE A 235 -6.52 16.45 11.12
C PHE A 235 -5.80 17.12 12.28
N ALA A 236 -4.54 17.47 12.06
CA ALA A 236 -3.78 18.24 13.03
C ALA A 236 -4.47 19.59 13.28
N GLY A 237 -4.71 19.92 14.55
CA GLY A 237 -5.37 21.14 14.97
C GLY A 237 -4.42 22.36 14.98
N PRO A 238 -4.95 23.56 15.21
CA PRO A 238 -4.13 24.76 15.33
C PRO A 238 -3.06 24.66 16.42
N GLY A 239 -1.82 24.97 16.07
CA GLY A 239 -0.67 24.88 16.99
C GLY A 239 -0.25 23.44 17.30
N ALA A 240 -0.58 22.49 16.41
CA ALA A 240 -0.11 21.12 16.48
C ALA A 240 1.42 21.04 16.37
N THR A 241 2.01 20.09 17.11
CA THR A 241 3.40 19.67 16.94
C THR A 241 3.45 18.17 16.67
N ALA A 242 4.61 17.64 16.30
CA ALA A 242 4.78 16.21 16.11
C ALA A 242 4.51 15.40 17.40
N GLU A 243 4.82 15.99 18.57
CA GLU A 243 4.61 15.39 19.88
C GLU A 243 3.17 15.57 20.39
N ASP A 244 2.50 16.68 20.02
CA ASP A 244 1.11 17.00 20.38
C ASP A 244 0.36 17.50 19.14
N PRO A 245 -0.18 16.58 18.32
CA PRO A 245 -0.85 16.93 17.06
C PRO A 245 -2.23 17.59 17.26
N LYS A 246 -2.78 17.64 18.48
CA LYS A 246 -4.09 18.28 18.80
C LYS A 246 -5.16 17.89 17.78
N TYR A 247 -5.28 16.63 17.49
CA TYR A 247 -6.19 16.13 16.45
C TYR A 247 -7.64 16.59 16.64
N THR A 248 -8.28 16.92 15.52
CA THR A 248 -9.72 17.17 15.44
C THR A 248 -10.53 15.93 15.85
N GLU A 249 -11.83 16.09 16.07
CA GLU A 249 -12.75 14.96 16.06
C GLU A 249 -12.67 14.21 14.71
N ALA A 250 -12.92 12.91 14.76
CA ALA A 250 -12.90 12.08 13.57
C ALA A 250 -14.09 12.40 12.65
N ILE A 251 -13.81 12.69 11.40
CA ILE A 251 -14.83 12.91 10.37
C ILE A 251 -14.94 11.72 9.41
N ASP A 252 -16.07 11.60 8.71
CA ASP A 252 -16.26 10.64 7.62
C ASP A 252 -15.53 11.13 6.35
N ALA A 253 -14.39 10.51 6.04
CA ALA A 253 -13.58 10.73 4.85
C ALA A 253 -13.82 9.68 3.74
N THR A 254 -14.82 8.80 3.88
CA THR A 254 -15.13 7.74 2.90
C THR A 254 -15.29 8.27 1.49
N ARG A 255 -15.98 9.43 1.37
CA ARG A 255 -16.28 10.07 0.09
C ARG A 255 -15.26 11.15 -0.21
N GLN A 256 -14.37 10.86 -1.13
CA GLN A 256 -13.37 11.79 -1.66
C GLN A 256 -13.04 11.39 -3.10
N ASN A 257 -12.63 12.35 -3.93
CA ASN A 257 -12.09 12.08 -5.25
C ASN A 257 -10.61 11.65 -5.09
N PRO A 258 -10.27 10.38 -5.38
CA PRO A 258 -8.91 9.88 -5.12
C PRO A 258 -7.93 10.20 -6.25
N SER A 259 -8.32 10.98 -7.25
CA SER A 259 -7.48 11.26 -8.42
C SER A 259 -6.16 11.93 -8.07
N TRP A 260 -6.09 12.66 -6.95
CA TRP A 260 -4.85 13.19 -6.43
C TRP A 260 -3.83 12.07 -6.08
N GLY A 261 -4.30 10.89 -5.69
CA GLY A 261 -3.46 9.70 -5.51
C GLY A 261 -3.17 8.97 -6.82
N GLY A 262 -4.13 8.97 -7.76
CA GLY A 262 -4.01 8.38 -9.09
C GLY A 262 -3.25 7.05 -9.15
N PRO A 263 -2.30 6.89 -10.08
CA PRO A 263 -1.48 5.67 -10.18
C PRO A 263 -0.54 5.44 -8.98
N ALA A 264 -0.41 6.40 -8.07
CA ALA A 264 0.32 6.25 -6.82
C ALA A 264 -0.56 5.70 -5.68
N GLY A 265 -1.93 5.83 -5.74
CA GLY A 265 -2.72 5.53 -4.54
C GLY A 265 -4.23 5.38 -4.66
N ASP A 266 -4.86 5.32 -5.84
CA ASP A 266 -6.32 5.45 -5.93
C ASP A 266 -7.13 4.14 -5.88
N ILE A 267 -6.53 2.96 -6.00
CA ILE A 267 -7.26 1.69 -6.12
C ILE A 267 -8.09 1.40 -4.86
N ILE A 268 -9.29 0.86 -5.10
CA ILE A 268 -10.18 0.29 -4.08
C ILE A 268 -10.14 -1.23 -4.22
N SER A 269 -10.00 -1.96 -3.10
CA SER A 269 -9.98 -3.43 -3.14
C SER A 269 -10.51 -4.03 -1.83
N THR A 270 -10.28 -5.33 -1.63
CA THR A 270 -10.56 -6.08 -0.41
C THR A 270 -9.31 -6.82 0.06
N THR A 271 -9.28 -7.25 1.31
CA THR A 271 -8.19 -8.08 1.84
C THR A 271 -7.96 -9.34 1.00
N ARG A 272 -9.03 -9.96 0.48
CA ARG A 272 -8.96 -11.16 -0.36
C ARG A 272 -8.30 -10.89 -1.71
N ASP A 273 -8.72 -9.85 -2.41
CA ASP A 273 -8.24 -9.54 -3.75
C ASP A 273 -6.79 -9.06 -3.72
N THR A 274 -6.43 -8.22 -2.74
CA THR A 274 -5.06 -7.73 -2.54
C THR A 274 -4.09 -8.87 -2.21
N GLN A 275 -4.49 -9.80 -1.34
CA GLN A 275 -3.67 -11.00 -1.08
C GLN A 275 -3.53 -11.89 -2.33
N ARG A 276 -4.62 -12.08 -3.10
CA ARG A 276 -4.56 -12.85 -4.34
C ARG A 276 -3.59 -12.23 -5.34
N PHE A 277 -3.61 -10.90 -5.44
CA PHE A 277 -2.67 -10.14 -6.27
C PHE A 277 -1.21 -10.33 -5.81
N LEU A 278 -0.91 -10.03 -4.53
CA LEU A 278 0.46 -10.12 -4.02
C LEU A 278 1.02 -11.55 -4.10
N ARG A 279 0.21 -12.56 -3.78
CA ARG A 279 0.63 -13.95 -3.90
C ARG A 279 0.87 -14.38 -5.36
N ALA A 280 0.07 -13.88 -6.29
CA ALA A 280 0.29 -14.11 -7.72
C ALA A 280 1.55 -13.42 -8.23
N LEU A 281 1.82 -12.20 -7.73
CA LEU A 281 2.99 -11.42 -8.08
C LEU A 281 4.28 -12.11 -7.60
N ILE A 282 4.38 -12.37 -6.30
CA ILE A 282 5.56 -13.03 -5.70
C ILE A 282 5.72 -14.49 -6.20
N GLY A 283 4.62 -15.17 -6.45
CA GLY A 283 4.62 -16.53 -7.02
C GLY A 283 4.88 -16.60 -8.52
N GLY A 284 5.31 -15.51 -9.17
CA GLY A 284 5.72 -15.49 -10.59
C GLY A 284 4.59 -15.71 -11.60
N LYS A 285 3.32 -15.47 -11.22
CA LYS A 285 2.17 -15.66 -12.14
C LYS A 285 1.88 -14.42 -13.01
N LEU A 286 2.46 -13.28 -12.67
CA LEU A 286 2.22 -12.00 -13.36
C LEU A 286 3.43 -11.54 -14.19
N LEU A 287 4.62 -11.89 -13.75
CA LEU A 287 5.88 -11.49 -14.35
C LEU A 287 6.69 -12.72 -14.74
N ARG A 288 7.49 -12.60 -15.80
CA ARG A 288 8.49 -13.62 -16.14
C ARG A 288 9.60 -13.59 -15.05
N PRO A 289 10.39 -14.64 -14.90
CA PRO A 289 11.44 -14.71 -13.87
C PRO A 289 12.41 -13.53 -13.90
N ALA A 290 12.78 -13.01 -15.08
CA ALA A 290 13.68 -11.88 -15.22
C ALA A 290 13.09 -10.59 -14.64
N GLU A 291 11.86 -10.25 -15.01
CA GLU A 291 11.19 -9.04 -14.52
C GLU A 291 10.86 -9.14 -13.02
N LEU A 292 10.50 -10.32 -12.52
CA LEU A 292 10.30 -10.54 -11.09
C LEU A 292 11.61 -10.36 -10.33
N ALA A 293 12.72 -10.88 -10.82
CA ALA A 293 14.03 -10.69 -10.21
C ALA A 293 14.43 -9.20 -10.17
N GLU A 294 14.16 -8.45 -11.24
CA GLU A 294 14.37 -6.99 -11.25
C GLU A 294 13.46 -6.28 -10.24
N MET A 295 12.19 -6.67 -10.15
CA MET A 295 11.27 -6.11 -9.16
C MET A 295 11.75 -6.31 -7.72
N GLN A 296 12.39 -7.44 -7.45
CA GLN A 296 12.92 -7.82 -6.15
C GLN A 296 14.36 -7.33 -5.89
N ARG A 297 15.01 -6.68 -6.85
CA ARG A 297 16.33 -6.07 -6.65
C ARG A 297 16.19 -4.80 -5.83
N THR A 298 16.48 -4.89 -4.54
CA THR A 298 16.25 -3.80 -3.58
C THR A 298 17.48 -2.92 -3.36
N VAL A 299 17.20 -1.66 -3.01
CA VAL A 299 18.16 -0.69 -2.47
C VAL A 299 17.80 -0.36 -1.02
N PRO A 300 18.75 0.11 -0.18
CA PRO A 300 18.43 0.62 1.15
C PRO A 300 17.46 1.79 1.06
N THR A 301 16.56 1.89 2.05
CA THR A 301 15.72 3.08 2.26
C THR A 301 16.38 4.02 3.28
N ASN A 302 15.81 5.21 3.47
CA ASN A 302 16.34 6.20 4.42
C ASN A 302 15.21 6.95 5.16
N GLY A 303 15.61 7.89 6.04
CA GLY A 303 14.73 8.82 6.72
C GLY A 303 13.63 8.18 7.54
N GLY A 304 12.46 8.81 7.54
CA GLY A 304 11.28 8.35 8.28
C GLY A 304 10.80 6.94 7.91
N PHE A 305 11.16 6.48 6.71
CA PHE A 305 10.84 5.11 6.27
C PHE A 305 11.54 4.07 7.13
N LEU A 306 12.84 4.28 7.45
CA LEU A 306 13.60 3.40 8.36
C LEU A 306 13.12 3.49 9.81
N SER A 307 12.58 4.62 10.23
CA SER A 307 12.01 4.76 11.57
C SER A 307 10.77 3.88 11.76
N ASN A 308 9.94 3.77 10.70
CA ASN A 308 8.74 2.92 10.73
C ASN A 308 9.08 1.44 10.50
N TRP A 309 10.05 1.14 9.63
CA TRP A 309 10.43 -0.22 9.26
C TRP A 309 11.96 -0.37 9.28
N PRO A 310 12.57 -0.61 10.44
CA PRO A 310 14.02 -0.77 10.58
C PRO A 310 14.57 -1.86 9.65
N GLY A 311 15.60 -1.51 8.88
CA GLY A 311 16.22 -2.41 7.92
C GLY A 311 15.45 -2.63 6.62
N ALA A 312 14.36 -1.90 6.39
CA ALA A 312 13.58 -1.99 5.15
C ALA A 312 14.41 -1.63 3.93
N ARG A 313 14.11 -2.31 2.83
CA ARG A 313 14.71 -2.09 1.51
C ARG A 313 13.61 -1.96 0.47
N TYR A 314 13.86 -1.23 -0.62
CA TYR A 314 12.86 -0.99 -1.65
C TYR A 314 13.31 -1.52 -3.01
N GLY A 315 12.44 -2.31 -3.65
CA GLY A 315 12.59 -2.81 -5.03
C GLY A 315 11.86 -1.92 -6.04
N LEU A 316 11.26 -2.51 -7.05
CA LEU A 316 10.45 -1.79 -8.04
C LEU A 316 8.97 -1.89 -7.64
N GLY A 317 8.52 -0.99 -6.75
CA GLY A 317 7.16 -0.98 -6.22
C GLY A 317 6.87 -2.03 -5.16
N LEU A 318 7.88 -2.65 -4.59
CA LEU A 318 7.81 -3.58 -3.46
C LEU A 318 8.84 -3.23 -2.41
N MET A 319 8.48 -3.47 -1.16
CA MET A 319 9.37 -3.36 -0.01
C MET A 319 9.76 -4.75 0.48
N TRP A 320 11.00 -4.90 0.91
CA TRP A 320 11.43 -6.00 1.76
C TRP A 320 11.56 -5.51 3.19
N ILE A 321 10.82 -6.11 4.10
CA ILE A 321 10.82 -5.74 5.52
C ILE A 321 11.33 -6.94 6.32
N PRO A 322 12.45 -6.79 7.08
CA PRO A 322 12.93 -7.82 8.00
C PRO A 322 11.85 -8.17 9.04
N ASN A 323 11.80 -9.44 9.42
CA ASN A 323 10.93 -9.96 10.47
C ASN A 323 11.61 -11.14 11.18
N SER A 324 10.97 -11.74 12.19
CA SER A 324 11.55 -12.80 13.00
C SER A 324 11.90 -14.08 12.24
N CYS A 325 11.33 -14.30 11.05
CA CYS A 325 11.58 -15.47 10.21
C CYS A 325 12.28 -15.15 8.88
N GLY A 326 13.06 -14.06 8.82
CA GLY A 326 13.94 -13.72 7.71
C GLY A 326 13.49 -12.53 6.88
N GLY A 327 12.21 -12.20 6.86
CA GLY A 327 11.65 -11.04 6.16
C GLY A 327 10.46 -11.37 5.28
N SER A 328 9.78 -10.33 4.82
CA SER A 328 8.60 -10.44 3.95
C SER A 328 8.57 -9.35 2.89
N TRP A 329 7.97 -9.67 1.75
CA TRP A 329 7.60 -8.69 0.75
C TRP A 329 6.34 -7.96 1.19
N SER A 330 6.28 -6.65 0.98
CA SER A 330 5.18 -5.80 1.41
C SER A 330 5.03 -4.59 0.49
N HIS A 331 3.92 -3.93 0.55
CA HIS A 331 3.77 -2.51 0.29
C HIS A 331 2.54 -2.01 1.05
N GLY A 332 2.74 -1.17 2.04
CA GLY A 332 1.65 -0.51 2.76
C GLY A 332 0.92 0.51 1.90
N GLY A 333 -0.13 1.10 2.46
CA GLY A 333 -0.85 2.17 1.79
C GLY A 333 -1.64 3.01 2.79
N ASP A 334 -1.47 4.31 2.67
CA ASP A 334 -2.11 5.33 3.49
C ASP A 334 -2.83 6.30 2.56
N ILE A 335 -4.07 6.59 2.88
CA ILE A 335 -4.93 7.56 2.19
C ILE A 335 -6.04 7.95 3.16
N MET A 336 -6.45 9.22 3.17
CA MET A 336 -7.46 9.72 4.12
C MET A 336 -8.56 8.70 4.38
N GLY A 337 -8.75 8.34 5.64
CA GLY A 337 -9.73 7.38 6.12
C GLY A 337 -9.33 5.91 6.05
N TYR A 338 -8.16 5.55 5.49
CA TYR A 338 -7.78 4.14 5.36
C TYR A 338 -6.27 3.93 5.42
N MET A 339 -5.86 3.01 6.28
CA MET A 339 -4.50 2.48 6.35
C MET A 339 -4.51 1.00 5.95
N THR A 340 -3.56 0.60 5.12
CA THR A 340 -3.39 -0.78 4.66
C THR A 340 -1.98 -1.24 4.99
N ARG A 341 -1.85 -2.37 5.67
CA ARG A 341 -0.57 -3.03 5.93
C ARG A 341 -0.64 -4.48 5.50
N ASN A 342 0.50 -5.04 5.14
CA ASN A 342 0.54 -6.41 4.66
C ASN A 342 1.96 -6.99 4.75
N GLY A 343 2.01 -8.31 4.61
CA GLY A 343 3.25 -9.04 4.43
C GLY A 343 3.00 -10.33 3.66
N ILE A 344 3.97 -10.71 2.85
CA ILE A 344 3.98 -12.00 2.16
C ILE A 344 5.37 -12.63 2.28
N SER A 345 5.44 -13.90 2.69
CA SER A 345 6.69 -14.65 2.77
C SER A 345 7.39 -14.73 1.41
N ALA A 346 8.72 -14.88 1.43
CA ALA A 346 9.54 -14.95 0.21
C ALA A 346 9.07 -16.04 -0.77
N ASP A 347 8.54 -17.16 -0.26
CA ASP A 347 7.99 -18.25 -1.04
C ASP A 347 6.53 -18.06 -1.49
N GLY A 348 5.90 -16.92 -1.10
CA GLY A 348 4.51 -16.59 -1.42
C GLY A 348 3.45 -17.46 -0.75
N ARG A 349 3.84 -18.36 0.18
CA ARG A 349 2.91 -19.33 0.78
C ARG A 349 2.14 -18.79 1.97
N ARG A 350 2.74 -17.85 2.71
CA ARG A 350 2.11 -17.15 3.84
C ARG A 350 1.85 -15.71 3.46
N SER A 351 0.72 -15.16 3.87
CA SER A 351 0.41 -13.74 3.64
C SER A 351 -0.56 -13.24 4.69
N VAL A 352 -0.41 -11.97 5.05
CA VAL A 352 -1.33 -11.25 5.92
C VAL A 352 -1.70 -9.92 5.26
N MET A 353 -2.95 -9.53 5.42
CA MET A 353 -3.48 -8.24 5.00
C MET A 353 -4.24 -7.63 6.16
N VAL A 354 -3.90 -6.40 6.51
CA VAL A 354 -4.53 -5.60 7.56
C VAL A 354 -5.15 -4.37 6.90
N SER A 355 -6.42 -4.13 7.16
CA SER A 355 -7.12 -2.89 6.81
C SER A 355 -7.62 -2.21 8.07
N ILE A 356 -7.25 -0.96 8.26
CA ILE A 356 -7.70 -0.10 9.34
C ILE A 356 -8.49 1.04 8.72
N ASN A 357 -9.67 1.34 9.25
CA ASN A 357 -10.54 2.37 8.69
C ASN A 357 -10.26 3.78 9.27
N THR A 358 -8.99 4.11 9.34
CA THR A 358 -8.42 5.45 9.53
C THR A 358 -7.02 5.49 8.95
N ASP A 359 -6.54 6.66 8.56
CA ASP A 359 -5.12 6.90 8.26
C ASP A 359 -4.41 7.56 9.44
N THR A 360 -5.15 8.26 10.31
CA THR A 360 -4.63 8.95 11.47
C THR A 360 -4.96 8.20 12.76
N LEU A 361 -3.93 7.64 13.40
CA LEU A 361 -4.05 6.99 14.71
C LEU A 361 -3.87 8.03 15.83
N GLN A 362 -4.80 8.04 16.78
CA GLN A 362 -4.73 8.86 17.99
C GLN A 362 -4.75 7.95 19.20
N ARG A 363 -3.58 7.73 19.78
CA ARG A 363 -3.43 6.88 20.97
C ARG A 363 -4.21 7.41 22.15
N GLN A 364 -4.76 6.50 22.92
CA GLN A 364 -5.36 6.83 24.20
C GLN A 364 -4.27 7.27 25.21
N PRO A 365 -4.57 8.17 26.15
CA PRO A 365 -3.63 8.54 27.19
C PRO A 365 -3.09 7.31 27.95
N GLY A 366 -1.79 7.28 28.19
CA GLY A 366 -1.13 6.17 28.87
C GLY A 366 -0.77 4.96 28.01
N VAL A 367 -1.17 4.92 26.73
CA VAL A 367 -0.76 3.86 25.79
C VAL A 367 0.63 4.19 25.25
N PRO A 368 1.63 3.30 25.43
CA PRO A 368 2.97 3.48 24.90
C PRO A 368 2.99 3.60 23.36
N ALA A 369 3.92 4.37 22.84
CA ALA A 369 4.19 4.37 21.40
C ALA A 369 4.77 3.02 20.96
N PRO A 370 4.28 2.40 19.88
CA PRO A 370 4.92 1.24 19.31
C PRO A 370 6.31 1.63 18.77
N VAL A 371 7.21 0.68 18.73
CA VAL A 371 8.47 0.83 18.00
C VAL A 371 8.19 0.55 16.53
N GLY A 372 8.32 1.55 15.69
CA GLY A 372 8.01 1.43 14.26
C GLY A 372 6.52 1.51 13.92
N ASP A 373 6.12 0.83 12.84
CA ASP A 373 4.72 0.77 12.42
C ASP A 373 3.88 -0.05 13.41
N VAL A 374 2.70 0.44 13.75
CA VAL A 374 1.80 -0.15 14.77
C VAL A 374 1.38 -1.60 14.48
N THR A 375 1.51 -2.05 13.23
CA THR A 375 1.09 -3.39 12.81
C THR A 375 2.24 -4.39 12.70
N THR A 376 3.47 -3.97 13.02
CA THR A 376 4.67 -4.80 12.83
C THR A 376 4.57 -6.13 13.57
N GLU A 377 4.16 -6.10 14.84
CA GLU A 377 4.01 -7.30 15.67
C GLU A 377 2.90 -8.24 15.14
N LEU A 378 1.75 -7.68 14.77
CA LEU A 378 0.67 -8.44 14.14
C LEU A 378 1.12 -9.16 12.86
N ILE A 379 1.86 -8.46 12.00
CA ILE A 379 2.36 -9.01 10.73
C ILE A 379 3.38 -10.11 11.02
N ASP A 380 4.28 -9.91 11.97
CA ASP A 380 5.28 -10.90 12.37
C ASP A 380 4.62 -12.18 12.89
N HIS A 381 3.73 -12.08 13.87
CA HIS A 381 2.98 -13.22 14.41
C HIS A 381 2.16 -13.97 13.34
N ALA A 382 1.58 -13.25 12.38
CA ALA A 382 0.79 -13.86 11.30
C ALA A 382 1.64 -14.63 10.28
N LEU A 383 2.88 -14.17 10.03
CA LEU A 383 3.78 -14.75 9.04
C LEU A 383 4.74 -15.77 9.64
N CYS A 384 5.19 -15.55 10.87
CA CYS A 384 6.25 -16.28 11.56
C CYS A 384 5.70 -16.92 12.84
N PRO A 385 4.84 -17.94 12.72
CA PRO A 385 4.34 -18.62 13.91
C PRO A 385 5.50 -19.27 14.67
N ALA A 386 5.41 -19.19 16.01
CA ALA A 386 6.37 -19.78 16.93
C ALA A 386 6.50 -21.29 16.75
#